data_383b7b42efa64fd4b389ca9f38b23957
#
_entry.id   383b7b42efa64fd4b389ca9f38b23957
#
_cell.length_a   1.000
_cell.length_b   1.000
_cell.length_c   1.000
_cell.angle_alpha   90.00
_cell.angle_beta   90.00
_cell.angle_gamma   90.00
#
_symmetry.space_group_name_H-M   'P 1'
#
loop_
_entity.id
_entity.type
_entity.pdbx_description
1 polymer ?
#
loop_
_entity_poly.entity_id
_entity_poly.type
_entity_poly.pdbx_seq_one_letter_code
_entity_poly.pdbx_strand_id
1 'polypeptide(L)'
;MGNTPTTERLQHLTNLGFTVAESRAALRHTDGDVEKAAAILQRLRRQKAARANSAAGLVDRVNDLLREQKPWSEFFSKFLWPEHLDERLQTNLLYYRANYLVVTGGVVIVALLLQPALLLCAVLCAVLIVGAAAFTEPVPGLDAPLALPQRLAVGCLGAAWVVNATGHAPAVARICVVATGLTLAHATFRARTMASRWHNFVQDLKTD
;
A
#
# COMPACT_ATOMS: atom_id res chain seq x y z
N MET A 1 23.71 26.65 32.59
CA MET A 1 22.82 26.42 31.44
C MET A 1 21.43 26.24 31.99
N GLY A 2 20.51 27.19 31.74
CA GLY A 2 19.21 27.26 32.37
C GLY A 2 18.28 26.09 32.01
N ASN A 3 17.63 25.57 33.03
CA ASN A 3 16.59 24.54 32.91
C ASN A 3 15.34 25.17 32.25
N THR A 4 15.30 25.16 30.92
CA THR A 4 14.04 25.50 30.22
C THR A 4 12.94 24.55 30.69
N PRO A 5 11.74 25.03 31.06
CA PRO A 5 10.66 24.19 31.52
C PRO A 5 10.35 23.09 30.52
N THR A 6 9.94 21.92 31.00
CA THR A 6 9.64 20.75 30.15
C THR A 6 8.61 21.08 29.04
N THR A 7 7.74 22.05 29.28
CA THR A 7 6.74 22.54 28.34
C THR A 7 7.36 23.26 27.14
N GLU A 8 8.35 24.13 27.36
CA GLU A 8 9.03 24.86 26.28
C GLU A 8 9.86 23.93 25.39
N ARG A 9 10.50 22.91 26.00
CA ARG A 9 11.25 21.87 25.26
C ARG A 9 10.34 21.05 24.38
N LEU A 10 9.15 20.65 24.89
CA LEU A 10 8.13 19.98 24.11
C LEU A 10 7.62 20.86 22.97
N GLN A 11 7.37 22.14 23.24
CA GLN A 11 6.87 23.07 22.25
C GLN A 11 7.89 23.32 21.12
N HIS A 12 9.17 23.36 21.44
CA HIS A 12 10.24 23.46 20.44
C HIS A 12 10.22 22.27 19.47
N LEU A 13 10.15 21.03 19.97
CA LEU A 13 10.09 19.84 19.13
C LEU A 13 8.78 19.73 18.33
N THR A 14 7.66 20.15 18.90
CA THR A 14 6.38 20.16 18.17
C THR A 14 6.37 21.21 17.06
N ASN A 15 7.01 22.36 17.25
CA ASN A 15 7.21 23.36 16.20
C ASN A 15 8.08 22.85 15.04
N LEU A 16 8.97 21.88 15.29
CA LEU A 16 9.72 21.16 14.25
C LEU A 16 8.89 20.07 13.53
N GLY A 17 7.59 19.95 13.86
CA GLY A 17 6.65 19.04 13.22
C GLY A 17 6.67 17.61 13.76
N PHE A 18 7.14 17.41 15.01
CA PHE A 18 7.04 16.13 15.70
C PHE A 18 5.79 16.09 16.58
N THR A 19 5.19 14.90 16.75
CA THR A 19 4.07 14.76 17.66
C THR A 19 4.46 14.92 19.13
N VAL A 20 3.54 15.33 19.98
CA VAL A 20 3.78 15.48 21.43
C VAL A 20 4.27 14.15 22.05
N ALA A 21 3.74 13.02 21.58
CA ALA A 21 4.13 11.70 22.05
C ALA A 21 5.59 11.37 21.70
N GLU A 22 5.99 11.59 20.44
CA GLU A 22 7.36 11.39 19.97
C GLU A 22 8.34 12.32 20.71
N SER A 23 8.00 13.61 20.82
CA SER A 23 8.80 14.61 21.50
C SER A 23 9.04 14.27 22.97
N ARG A 24 7.97 13.82 23.67
CA ARG A 24 8.07 13.39 25.07
C ARG A 24 8.92 12.13 25.24
N ALA A 25 8.80 11.17 24.33
CA ALA A 25 9.61 9.97 24.36
C ALA A 25 11.09 10.27 24.12
N ALA A 26 11.40 11.10 23.12
CA ALA A 26 12.76 11.51 22.80
C ALA A 26 13.42 12.29 23.94
N LEU A 27 12.72 13.25 24.55
CA LEU A 27 13.23 14.01 25.70
C LEU A 27 13.52 13.14 26.89
N ARG A 28 12.68 12.13 27.16
CA ARG A 28 12.97 11.15 28.24
C ARG A 28 14.22 10.34 27.96
N HIS A 29 14.46 9.99 26.70
CA HIS A 29 15.63 9.19 26.30
C HIS A 29 16.94 10.01 26.30
N THR A 30 16.86 11.35 26.22
CA THR A 30 18.00 12.26 26.16
C THR A 30 18.16 13.11 27.42
N ASP A 31 17.56 12.70 28.54
CA ASP A 31 17.58 13.43 29.81
C ASP A 31 17.19 14.92 29.66
N GLY A 32 16.26 15.20 28.74
CA GLY A 32 15.76 16.53 28.47
C GLY A 32 16.62 17.38 27.52
N ASP A 33 17.65 16.82 26.89
CA ASP A 33 18.46 17.50 25.88
C ASP A 33 17.66 17.60 24.57
N VAL A 34 17.25 18.83 24.24
CA VAL A 34 16.39 19.13 23.08
C VAL A 34 17.10 18.90 21.76
N GLU A 35 18.39 19.24 21.68
CA GLU A 35 19.16 19.09 20.44
C GLU A 35 19.38 17.62 20.10
N LYS A 36 19.75 16.82 21.10
CA LYS A 36 19.88 15.36 20.93
C LYS A 36 18.54 14.71 20.60
N ALA A 37 17.45 15.14 21.27
CA ALA A 37 16.11 14.64 20.98
C ALA A 37 15.70 14.96 19.54
N ALA A 38 15.92 16.19 19.05
CA ALA A 38 15.64 16.59 17.70
C ALA A 38 16.47 15.78 16.67
N ALA A 39 17.75 15.59 16.92
CA ALA A 39 18.64 14.81 16.05
C ALA A 39 18.19 13.35 15.96
N ILE A 40 17.81 12.71 17.08
CA ILE A 40 17.26 11.35 17.09
C ILE A 40 15.95 11.27 16.29
N LEU A 41 15.03 12.18 16.52
CA LEU A 41 13.75 12.22 15.82
C LEU A 41 13.90 12.44 14.31
N GLN A 42 14.79 13.35 13.90
CA GLN A 42 15.12 13.57 12.48
C GLN A 42 15.73 12.32 11.85
N ARG A 43 16.66 11.65 12.54
CA ARG A 43 17.27 10.41 12.07
C ARG A 43 16.21 9.30 11.89
N LEU A 44 15.34 9.10 12.86
CA LEU A 44 14.24 8.15 12.79
C LEU A 44 13.28 8.47 11.64
N ARG A 45 12.94 9.74 11.45
CA ARG A 45 12.09 10.19 10.34
C ARG A 45 12.72 9.90 8.98
N ARG A 46 14.04 10.16 8.83
CA ARG A 46 14.79 9.82 7.60
C ARG A 46 14.84 8.31 7.38
N GLN A 47 15.10 7.52 8.41
CA GLN A 47 15.11 6.06 8.30
C GLN A 47 13.73 5.49 7.94
N LYS A 48 12.65 6.01 8.56
CA LYS A 48 11.27 5.62 8.24
C LYS A 48 10.91 5.98 6.79
N ALA A 49 11.28 7.17 6.33
CA ALA A 49 11.08 7.60 4.95
C ALA A 49 11.89 6.75 3.95
N ALA A 50 13.15 6.45 4.26
CA ALA A 50 13.98 5.58 3.43
C ALA A 50 13.41 4.16 3.35
N ARG A 51 12.95 3.58 4.48
CA ARG A 51 12.28 2.26 4.50
C ARG A 51 10.97 2.29 3.71
N ALA A 52 10.15 3.32 3.90
CA ALA A 52 8.88 3.45 3.16
C ALA A 52 9.09 3.55 1.63
N ASN A 53 10.24 4.05 1.20
CA ASN A 53 10.65 4.17 -0.20
C ASN A 53 11.50 2.98 -0.70
N SER A 54 11.55 1.88 0.05
CA SER A 54 12.25 0.66 -0.32
C SER A 54 11.28 -0.43 -0.75
N ALA A 55 11.80 -1.45 -1.45
CA ALA A 55 11.03 -2.65 -1.78
C ALA A 55 10.51 -3.38 -0.53
N ALA A 56 11.30 -3.40 0.55
CA ALA A 56 10.88 -3.98 1.84
C ALA A 56 9.64 -3.26 2.41
N GLY A 57 9.56 -1.93 2.30
CA GLY A 57 8.38 -1.17 2.72
C GLY A 57 7.13 -1.46 1.90
N LEU A 58 7.26 -1.87 0.64
CA LEU A 58 6.12 -2.36 -0.16
C LEU A 58 5.62 -3.70 0.36
N VAL A 59 6.53 -4.63 0.65
CA VAL A 59 6.17 -5.94 1.21
C VAL A 59 5.47 -5.77 2.56
N ASP A 60 5.98 -4.89 3.43
CA ASP A 60 5.33 -4.58 4.72
C ASP A 60 3.88 -4.09 4.51
N ARG A 61 3.65 -3.17 3.55
CA ARG A 61 2.29 -2.66 3.24
C ARG A 61 1.35 -3.73 2.71
N VAL A 62 1.84 -4.61 1.84
CA VAL A 62 1.03 -5.75 1.35
C VAL A 62 0.68 -6.69 2.48
N ASN A 63 1.65 -7.01 3.36
CA ASN A 63 1.41 -7.87 4.51
C ASN A 63 0.41 -7.24 5.49
N ASP A 64 0.51 -5.93 5.76
CA ASP A 64 -0.44 -5.22 6.61
C ASP A 64 -1.85 -5.23 6.00
N LEU A 65 -1.96 -5.02 4.68
CA LEU A 65 -3.23 -5.13 3.98
C LEU A 65 -3.82 -6.54 4.07
N LEU A 66 -3.01 -7.59 3.88
CA LEU A 66 -3.48 -8.97 3.98
C LEU A 66 -3.96 -9.34 5.39
N ARG A 67 -3.40 -8.72 6.45
CA ARG A 67 -3.87 -8.90 7.84
C ARG A 67 -5.28 -8.33 8.08
N GLU A 68 -5.75 -7.41 7.22
CA GLU A 68 -7.10 -6.86 7.30
C GLU A 68 -8.17 -7.77 6.68
N GLN A 69 -7.77 -8.94 6.17
CA GLN A 69 -8.68 -9.89 5.54
C GLN A 69 -9.85 -10.24 6.45
N LYS A 70 -11.06 -10.15 5.90
CA LYS A 70 -12.28 -10.52 6.61
C LYS A 70 -12.55 -12.04 6.48
N PRO A 71 -13.27 -12.62 7.44
CA PRO A 71 -13.61 -14.06 7.38
C PRO A 71 -14.31 -14.42 6.06
N TRP A 72 -13.88 -15.51 5.45
CA TRP A 72 -14.46 -15.98 4.20
C TRP A 72 -15.94 -16.32 4.32
N SER A 73 -16.39 -16.80 5.48
CA SER A 73 -17.80 -17.04 5.79
C SER A 73 -18.62 -15.75 5.72
N GLU A 74 -18.03 -14.62 6.17
CA GLU A 74 -18.66 -13.32 6.02
C GLU A 74 -18.63 -12.86 4.56
N PHE A 75 -17.49 -12.98 3.89
CA PHE A 75 -17.30 -12.57 2.49
C PHE A 75 -18.35 -13.21 1.57
N PHE A 76 -18.57 -14.50 1.66
CA PHE A 76 -19.53 -15.25 0.82
C PHE A 76 -20.96 -15.31 1.40
N SER A 77 -21.30 -14.59 2.47
CA SER A 77 -22.65 -14.60 3.01
C SER A 77 -23.56 -13.58 2.30
N LYS A 78 -24.87 -13.86 2.28
CA LYS A 78 -25.98 -12.97 1.85
C LYS A 78 -25.70 -12.10 0.62
N PHE A 79 -26.08 -12.59 -0.54
CA PHE A 79 -26.14 -11.83 -1.79
C PHE A 79 -27.58 -11.35 -2.01
N LEU A 80 -27.74 -10.04 -2.28
CA LEU A 80 -29.03 -9.39 -2.51
C LEU A 80 -28.92 -8.48 -3.72
N TRP A 81 -30.04 -8.29 -4.43
CA TRP A 81 -30.10 -7.30 -5.50
C TRP A 81 -29.82 -5.89 -4.94
N PRO A 82 -28.99 -5.08 -5.60
CA PRO A 82 -28.60 -3.76 -5.09
C PRO A 82 -29.75 -2.75 -5.23
N GLU A 83 -30.12 -2.09 -4.15
CA GLU A 83 -31.03 -0.94 -4.16
C GLU A 83 -30.26 0.38 -4.40
N HIS A 84 -29.05 0.52 -3.81
CA HIS A 84 -28.12 1.65 -3.96
C HIS A 84 -26.74 1.11 -4.38
N LEU A 85 -26.48 1.15 -5.69
CA LEU A 85 -25.32 0.49 -6.30
C LEU A 85 -24.00 1.16 -5.89
N ASP A 86 -23.94 2.47 -5.98
CA ASP A 86 -22.78 3.32 -5.69
C ASP A 86 -22.28 3.15 -4.24
N GLU A 87 -23.18 3.33 -3.27
CA GLU A 87 -22.86 3.14 -1.85
C GLU A 87 -22.44 1.69 -1.54
N ARG A 88 -23.05 0.72 -2.21
CA ARG A 88 -22.76 -0.70 -1.98
C ARG A 88 -21.38 -1.05 -2.53
N LEU A 89 -21.06 -0.58 -3.74
CA LEU A 89 -19.75 -0.75 -4.35
C LEU A 89 -18.65 -0.13 -3.48
N GLN A 90 -18.80 1.14 -3.12
CA GLN A 90 -17.82 1.86 -2.31
C GLN A 90 -17.59 1.16 -0.97
N THR A 91 -18.68 0.83 -0.26
CA THR A 91 -18.60 0.16 1.04
C THR A 91 -17.91 -1.19 0.95
N ASN A 92 -18.32 -2.05 -0.01
CA ASN A 92 -17.81 -3.39 -0.10
C ASN A 92 -16.38 -3.44 -0.67
N LEU A 93 -16.04 -2.58 -1.64
CA LEU A 93 -14.68 -2.49 -2.17
C LEU A 93 -13.67 -2.10 -1.08
N LEU A 94 -14.00 -1.12 -0.24
CA LEU A 94 -13.13 -0.70 0.86
C LEU A 94 -13.04 -1.74 1.97
N TYR A 95 -14.19 -2.28 2.39
CA TYR A 95 -14.27 -3.21 3.51
C TYR A 95 -13.59 -4.57 3.23
N TYR A 96 -13.77 -5.11 2.01
CA TYR A 96 -13.22 -6.40 1.59
C TYR A 96 -11.95 -6.28 0.73
N ARG A 97 -11.26 -5.14 0.74
CA ARG A 97 -10.09 -4.89 -0.12
C ARG A 97 -9.02 -5.97 -0.05
N ALA A 98 -8.74 -6.50 1.15
CA ALA A 98 -7.78 -7.58 1.35
C ALA A 98 -8.27 -8.92 0.75
N ASN A 99 -9.57 -9.22 0.89
CA ASN A 99 -10.16 -10.42 0.29
C ASN A 99 -10.12 -10.35 -1.24
N TYR A 100 -10.43 -9.18 -1.82
CA TYR A 100 -10.33 -8.99 -3.27
C TYR A 100 -8.90 -9.13 -3.79
N LEU A 101 -7.91 -8.69 -3.03
CA LEU A 101 -6.50 -8.91 -3.39
C LEU A 101 -6.18 -10.41 -3.49
N VAL A 102 -6.66 -11.21 -2.54
CA VAL A 102 -6.48 -12.68 -2.56
C VAL A 102 -7.25 -13.33 -3.73
N VAL A 103 -8.50 -12.92 -3.97
CA VAL A 103 -9.29 -13.42 -5.11
C VAL A 103 -8.61 -13.10 -6.44
N THR A 104 -8.19 -11.85 -6.63
CA THR A 104 -7.48 -11.42 -7.84
C THR A 104 -6.16 -12.18 -8.01
N GLY A 105 -5.39 -12.34 -6.91
CA GLY A 105 -4.18 -13.16 -6.91
C GLY A 105 -4.44 -14.60 -7.31
N GLY A 106 -5.52 -15.20 -6.81
CA GLY A 106 -5.97 -16.55 -7.19
C GLY A 106 -6.30 -16.67 -8.69
N VAL A 107 -7.02 -15.70 -9.25
CA VAL A 107 -7.31 -15.65 -10.70
C VAL A 107 -6.02 -15.58 -11.52
N VAL A 108 -5.08 -14.73 -11.11
CA VAL A 108 -3.77 -14.62 -11.77
C VAL A 108 -3.00 -15.93 -11.69
N ILE A 109 -2.90 -16.55 -10.52
CA ILE A 109 -2.18 -17.81 -10.32
C ILE A 109 -2.78 -18.91 -11.21
N VAL A 110 -4.09 -19.06 -11.23
CA VAL A 110 -4.75 -20.05 -12.08
C VAL A 110 -4.45 -19.80 -13.57
N ALA A 111 -4.53 -18.56 -14.01
CA ALA A 111 -4.21 -18.19 -15.39
C ALA A 111 -2.75 -18.51 -15.76
N LEU A 112 -1.79 -18.24 -14.87
CA LEU A 112 -0.38 -18.55 -15.08
C LEU A 112 -0.12 -20.06 -15.12
N LEU A 113 -0.78 -20.84 -14.28
CA LEU A 113 -0.65 -22.30 -14.27
C LEU A 113 -1.23 -22.94 -15.55
N LEU A 114 -2.28 -22.36 -16.12
CA LEU A 114 -2.88 -22.83 -17.36
C LEU A 114 -2.12 -22.41 -18.62
N GLN A 115 -1.23 -21.42 -18.53
CA GLN A 115 -0.48 -20.88 -19.66
C GLN A 115 1.02 -20.73 -19.33
N PRO A 116 1.85 -21.77 -19.53
CA PRO A 116 3.28 -21.72 -19.17
C PRO A 116 4.07 -20.58 -19.84
N ALA A 117 3.72 -20.22 -21.09
CA ALA A 117 4.35 -19.11 -21.78
C ALA A 117 4.06 -17.75 -21.08
N LEU A 118 2.82 -17.59 -20.59
CA LEU A 118 2.44 -16.42 -19.80
C LEU A 118 3.16 -16.39 -18.45
N LEU A 119 3.39 -17.57 -17.83
CA LEU A 119 4.17 -17.66 -16.61
C LEU A 119 5.61 -17.16 -16.81
N LEU A 120 6.28 -17.57 -17.89
CA LEU A 120 7.62 -17.08 -18.22
C LEU A 120 7.63 -15.57 -18.45
N CYS A 121 6.65 -15.05 -19.17
CA CYS A 121 6.44 -13.60 -19.37
C CYS A 121 6.26 -12.90 -18.01
N ALA A 122 5.44 -13.44 -17.12
CA ALA A 122 5.19 -12.88 -15.79
C ALA A 122 6.44 -12.87 -14.90
N VAL A 123 7.26 -13.92 -14.96
CA VAL A 123 8.55 -13.98 -14.25
C VAL A 123 9.47 -12.88 -14.75
N LEU A 124 9.59 -12.70 -16.08
CA LEU A 124 10.41 -11.63 -16.66
C LEU A 124 9.90 -10.24 -16.24
N CYS A 125 8.59 -10.01 -16.27
CA CYS A 125 7.99 -8.77 -15.78
C CYS A 125 8.28 -8.54 -14.29
N ALA A 126 8.18 -9.59 -13.45
CA ALA A 126 8.50 -9.50 -12.03
C ALA A 126 9.97 -9.13 -11.81
N VAL A 127 10.90 -9.74 -12.55
CA VAL A 127 12.33 -9.39 -12.50
C VAL A 127 12.56 -7.92 -12.84
N LEU A 128 11.89 -7.40 -13.88
CA LEU A 128 12.00 -5.98 -14.27
C LEU A 128 11.46 -5.05 -13.18
N ILE A 129 10.29 -5.35 -12.62
CA ILE A 129 9.65 -4.49 -11.60
C ILE A 129 10.47 -4.53 -10.30
N VAL A 130 10.85 -5.73 -9.83
CA VAL A 130 11.64 -5.90 -8.60
C VAL A 130 13.04 -5.32 -8.78
N GLY A 131 13.68 -5.55 -9.93
CA GLY A 131 14.98 -4.98 -10.26
C GLY A 131 14.94 -3.44 -10.26
N ALA A 132 13.93 -2.85 -10.91
CA ALA A 132 13.74 -1.40 -10.90
C ALA A 132 13.44 -0.86 -9.47
N ALA A 133 12.64 -1.57 -8.68
CA ALA A 133 12.36 -1.19 -7.30
C ALA A 133 13.61 -1.27 -6.39
N ALA A 134 14.47 -2.23 -6.63
CA ALA A 134 15.72 -2.44 -5.88
C ALA A 134 16.86 -1.49 -6.31
N PHE A 135 16.80 -0.94 -7.52
CA PHE A 135 17.83 -0.05 -8.07
C PHE A 135 17.82 1.29 -7.34
N THR A 136 18.88 1.60 -6.59
CA THR A 136 19.00 2.81 -5.77
C THR A 136 20.12 3.74 -6.20
N GLU A 137 20.88 3.34 -7.23
CA GLU A 137 21.97 4.12 -7.74
C GLU A 137 21.48 5.39 -8.48
N PRO A 138 22.24 6.50 -8.44
CA PRO A 138 21.91 7.68 -9.21
C PRO A 138 21.98 7.39 -10.71
N VAL A 139 20.96 7.83 -11.44
CA VAL A 139 20.95 7.70 -12.89
C VAL A 139 21.81 8.82 -13.50
N PRO A 140 22.72 8.53 -14.45
CA PRO A 140 23.50 9.56 -15.13
C PRO A 140 22.61 10.67 -15.69
N GLY A 141 22.87 11.92 -15.35
CA GLY A 141 22.09 13.09 -15.78
C GLY A 141 20.95 13.50 -14.84
N LEU A 142 20.80 12.81 -13.70
CA LEU A 142 19.88 13.22 -12.63
C LEU A 142 20.67 13.58 -11.37
N ASP A 143 20.31 14.72 -10.75
CA ASP A 143 20.99 15.23 -9.55
C ASP A 143 20.71 14.38 -8.29
N ALA A 144 19.69 13.52 -8.34
CA ALA A 144 19.29 12.66 -7.23
C ALA A 144 18.79 11.28 -7.71
N PRO A 145 18.93 10.22 -6.88
CA PRO A 145 18.38 8.91 -7.21
C PRO A 145 16.84 8.97 -7.35
N LEU A 146 16.29 8.17 -8.27
CA LEU A 146 14.85 8.09 -8.49
C LEU A 146 14.13 7.63 -7.21
N ALA A 147 13.03 8.29 -6.88
CA ALA A 147 12.13 7.86 -5.82
C ALA A 147 11.47 6.50 -6.17
N LEU A 148 11.04 5.72 -5.16
CA LEU A 148 10.42 4.41 -5.39
C LEU A 148 9.26 4.44 -6.40
N PRO A 149 8.32 5.41 -6.37
CA PRO A 149 7.25 5.46 -7.38
C PRO A 149 7.76 5.61 -8.81
N GLN A 150 8.81 6.40 -9.01
CA GLN A 150 9.43 6.60 -10.33
C GLN A 150 10.10 5.32 -10.82
N ARG A 151 10.84 4.63 -9.94
CA ARG A 151 11.48 3.34 -10.25
C ARG A 151 10.44 2.27 -10.61
N LEU A 152 9.34 2.19 -9.84
CA LEU A 152 8.23 1.30 -10.14
C LEU A 152 7.58 1.64 -11.49
N ALA A 153 7.39 2.92 -11.80
CA ALA A 153 6.86 3.34 -13.11
C ALA A 153 7.74 2.84 -14.26
N VAL A 154 9.06 2.98 -14.14
CA VAL A 154 10.02 2.46 -15.14
C VAL A 154 9.90 0.93 -15.25
N GLY A 155 9.87 0.21 -14.14
CA GLY A 155 9.69 -1.24 -14.12
C GLY A 155 8.37 -1.69 -14.75
N CYS A 156 7.27 -0.99 -14.46
CA CYS A 156 5.96 -1.25 -15.05
C CYS A 156 5.91 -0.96 -16.56
N LEU A 157 6.55 0.12 -17.03
CA LEU A 157 6.67 0.41 -18.45
C LEU A 157 7.46 -0.67 -19.19
N GLY A 158 8.59 -1.13 -18.61
CA GLY A 158 9.36 -2.25 -19.14
C GLY A 158 8.54 -3.55 -19.18
N ALA A 159 7.79 -3.86 -18.12
CA ALA A 159 6.90 -5.01 -18.09
C ALA A 159 5.77 -4.91 -19.15
N ALA A 160 5.15 -3.75 -19.30
CA ALA A 160 4.13 -3.52 -20.32
C ALA A 160 4.70 -3.71 -21.75
N TRP A 161 5.91 -3.23 -21.98
CA TRP A 161 6.61 -3.46 -23.25
C TRP A 161 6.85 -4.96 -23.51
N VAL A 162 7.34 -5.71 -22.51
CA VAL A 162 7.55 -7.17 -22.61
C VAL A 162 6.25 -7.90 -22.91
N VAL A 163 5.17 -7.61 -22.18
CA VAL A 163 3.85 -8.21 -22.41
C VAL A 163 3.36 -7.99 -23.82
N ASN A 164 3.56 -6.78 -24.36
CA ASN A 164 3.15 -6.43 -25.72
C ASN A 164 4.06 -7.10 -26.77
N ALA A 165 5.38 -7.04 -26.59
CA ALA A 165 6.37 -7.61 -27.52
C ALA A 165 6.26 -9.15 -27.62
N THR A 166 5.87 -9.83 -26.53
CA THR A 166 5.64 -11.28 -26.49
C THR A 166 4.25 -11.71 -26.94
N GLY A 167 3.37 -10.75 -27.30
CA GLY A 167 2.00 -11.03 -27.77
C GLY A 167 1.03 -11.47 -26.65
N HIS A 168 1.39 -11.31 -25.38
CA HIS A 168 0.56 -11.73 -24.25
C HIS A 168 -0.47 -10.68 -23.79
N ALA A 169 -0.50 -9.49 -24.39
CA ALA A 169 -1.43 -8.42 -24.04
C ALA A 169 -2.92 -8.86 -24.04
N PRO A 170 -3.44 -9.65 -25.01
CA PRO A 170 -4.82 -10.13 -24.95
C PRO A 170 -5.08 -11.10 -23.78
N ALA A 171 -4.09 -11.92 -23.39
CA ALA A 171 -4.21 -12.81 -22.25
C ALA A 171 -4.29 -12.02 -20.94
N VAL A 172 -3.41 -11.03 -20.76
CA VAL A 172 -3.42 -10.14 -19.61
C VAL A 172 -4.74 -9.36 -19.54
N ALA A 173 -5.23 -8.83 -20.67
CA ALA A 173 -6.53 -8.15 -20.73
C ALA A 173 -7.68 -9.04 -20.28
N ARG A 174 -7.74 -10.31 -20.72
CA ARG A 174 -8.75 -11.28 -20.25
C ARG A 174 -8.68 -11.51 -18.75
N ILE A 175 -7.47 -11.67 -18.18
CA ILE A 175 -7.28 -11.84 -16.73
C ILE A 175 -7.80 -10.61 -15.98
N CYS A 176 -7.48 -9.40 -16.44
CA CYS A 176 -7.96 -8.17 -15.84
C CYS A 176 -9.49 -8.07 -15.89
N VAL A 177 -10.11 -8.40 -17.03
CA VAL A 177 -11.58 -8.39 -17.19
C VAL A 177 -12.24 -9.39 -16.23
N VAL A 178 -11.72 -10.62 -16.14
CA VAL A 178 -12.25 -11.64 -15.24
C VAL A 178 -12.09 -11.23 -13.77
N ALA A 179 -10.90 -10.81 -13.36
CA ALA A 179 -10.64 -10.41 -11.98
C ALA A 179 -11.49 -9.19 -11.55
N THR A 180 -11.55 -8.17 -12.42
CA THR A 180 -12.38 -6.98 -12.19
C THR A 180 -13.86 -7.34 -12.18
N GLY A 181 -14.32 -8.13 -13.13
CA GLY A 181 -15.71 -8.58 -13.23
C GLY A 181 -16.17 -9.36 -11.98
N LEU A 182 -15.34 -10.29 -11.49
CA LEU A 182 -15.61 -11.02 -10.25
C LEU A 182 -15.66 -10.10 -9.03
N THR A 183 -14.71 -9.18 -8.93
CA THR A 183 -14.65 -8.21 -7.84
C THR A 183 -15.87 -7.30 -7.83
N LEU A 184 -16.21 -6.71 -8.98
CA LEU A 184 -17.35 -5.82 -9.12
C LEU A 184 -18.68 -6.54 -8.93
N ALA A 185 -18.84 -7.73 -9.49
CA ALA A 185 -20.04 -8.54 -9.29
C ALA A 185 -20.22 -8.87 -7.79
N HIS A 186 -19.17 -9.34 -7.12
CA HIS A 186 -19.24 -9.61 -5.69
C HIS A 186 -19.57 -8.33 -4.90
N ALA A 187 -18.86 -7.22 -5.15
CA ALA A 187 -19.07 -5.96 -4.44
C ALA A 187 -20.48 -5.40 -4.63
N THR A 188 -21.06 -5.60 -5.82
CA THR A 188 -22.42 -5.18 -6.17
C THR A 188 -23.47 -6.00 -5.42
N PHE A 189 -23.38 -7.32 -5.48
CA PHE A 189 -24.41 -8.21 -4.97
C PHE A 189 -24.25 -8.54 -3.49
N ARG A 190 -23.07 -8.38 -2.91
CA ARG A 190 -22.82 -8.60 -1.48
C ARG A 190 -23.61 -7.61 -0.63
N ALA A 191 -24.49 -8.09 0.23
CA ALA A 191 -25.25 -7.25 1.15
C ALA A 191 -24.31 -6.54 2.15
N ARG A 192 -24.53 -5.24 2.38
CA ARG A 192 -23.77 -4.47 3.39
C ARG A 192 -24.09 -4.99 4.79
N THR A 193 -23.06 -5.23 5.60
CA THR A 193 -23.20 -5.56 7.03
C THR A 193 -23.15 -4.29 7.87
N MET A 194 -23.65 -4.35 9.11
CA MET A 194 -23.50 -3.25 10.07
C MET A 194 -22.02 -2.94 10.32
N ALA A 195 -21.17 -3.97 10.36
CA ALA A 195 -19.74 -3.81 10.53
C ALA A 195 -19.09 -3.05 9.35
N SER A 196 -19.51 -3.33 8.10
CA SER A 196 -18.99 -2.61 6.93
C SER A 196 -19.45 -1.15 6.89
N ARG A 197 -20.69 -0.85 7.32
CA ARG A 197 -21.20 0.53 7.43
C ARG A 197 -20.42 1.32 8.49
N TRP A 198 -20.19 0.72 9.66
CA TRP A 198 -19.42 1.34 10.74
C TRP A 198 -17.97 1.59 10.34
N HIS A 199 -17.36 0.64 9.65
CA HIS A 199 -15.98 0.78 9.16
C HIS A 199 -15.84 2.00 8.24
N ASN A 200 -16.75 2.18 7.28
CA ASN A 200 -16.72 3.35 6.39
C ASN A 200 -16.93 4.65 7.13
N PHE A 201 -17.91 4.71 8.04
CA PHE A 201 -18.15 5.89 8.87
C PHE A 201 -16.90 6.32 9.66
N VAL A 202 -16.19 5.36 10.26
CA VAL A 202 -14.92 5.64 10.97
C VAL A 202 -13.80 6.07 10.03
N GLN A 203 -13.78 5.58 8.79
CA GLN A 203 -12.81 6.02 7.78
C GLN A 203 -13.06 7.47 7.35
N ASP A 204 -14.32 7.82 7.10
CA ASP A 204 -14.72 9.20 6.71
C ASP A 204 -14.32 10.20 7.78
N LEU A 205 -14.54 9.87 9.08
CA LEU A 205 -14.10 10.71 10.21
C LEU A 205 -12.58 10.90 10.35
N LYS A 206 -11.77 10.07 9.69
CA LYS A 206 -10.29 10.19 9.73
C LYS A 206 -9.74 11.00 8.56
N THR A 207 -10.53 11.23 7.54
CA THR A 207 -10.14 11.97 6.33
C THR A 207 -10.55 13.45 6.37
N ASP A 208 -11.47 13.81 7.24
CA ASP A 208 -11.84 15.20 7.60
C ASP A 208 -10.94 15.72 8.73
#